data_3928a68282a19eea2df1d0e5c7559fff
#
_entry.id   3928a68282a19eea2df1d0e5c7559fff
#
_cell.length_a   1.000
_cell.length_b   1.000
_cell.length_c   1.000
_cell.angle_alpha   90.00
_cell.angle_beta   90.00
_cell.angle_gamma   90.00
#
_symmetry.space_group_name_H-M   'P 1'
#
loop_
_entity.id
_entity.type
_entity.pdbx_description
1 polymer ?
#
loop_
_entity_poly.entity_id
_entity_poly.type
_entity_poly.pdbx_seq_one_letter_code
_entity_poly.pdbx_strand_id
1 'polypeptide(L)'
;MRAHRLPPCFFLVIGMQGAGLDARRSVATGVRRIEELRARLDAQGPLPRIWLGRTRRDLEAEATAASTIMEGVAVTVDEARRILAGDRPTGVSVEDIDLVDGYRDAMRFVLARADAGAFQWQSELVLSLHHLVLGGSYAKGAGRFRETQNWLTNRASGAQVYLPPPAEKVPSLVDDLTSWLQATDEPGPVTSAFAHVSVAGIRPFSDGNGRTARIIASLSMYRAGFRLPQFTSLEEWWGRHLEDYYSAFDCLGTKWAPDTDVTPFLETHVQAQVAQVEALSLRNTTERALWTVLRDAAVSDMGLNERATHALYDAFFAREVTNRYYRGMADVSEVTASHDLGKLVASGALEARGAGRSAHYVAAPALYELVVQHAELDQRWLGTPGDNVAQRDAVLMGLANRLHGADGARDA
;
A
#
# COMPACT_ATOMS: atom_id res chain seq x y z
N MET A 1 -3.40 9.16 -37.16
CA MET A 1 -3.63 8.10 -36.19
C MET A 1 -3.11 6.78 -36.75
N ARG A 2 -1.90 6.36 -36.38
CA ARG A 2 -1.38 5.05 -36.79
C ARG A 2 -1.84 4.06 -35.71
N ALA A 3 -2.72 3.14 -36.11
CA ALA A 3 -3.05 1.99 -35.29
C ALA A 3 -1.75 1.17 -35.08
N HIS A 4 -1.13 1.28 -33.91
CA HIS A 4 -0.06 0.39 -33.53
C HIS A 4 -0.68 -1.00 -33.36
N ARG A 5 -0.41 -1.88 -34.32
CA ARG A 5 -0.76 -3.31 -34.20
C ARG A 5 0.07 -3.86 -33.06
N LEU A 6 -0.59 -4.38 -32.05
CA LEU A 6 0.09 -5.17 -31.05
C LEU A 6 0.72 -6.40 -31.70
N PRO A 7 1.86 -6.87 -31.21
CA PRO A 7 2.45 -8.11 -31.70
C PRO A 7 1.49 -9.28 -31.48
N PRO A 8 1.42 -10.24 -32.40
CA PRO A 8 0.42 -11.32 -32.41
C PRO A 8 0.53 -12.35 -31.28
N CYS A 9 1.37 -12.12 -30.29
CA CYS A 9 1.68 -13.07 -29.21
C CYS A 9 1.13 -12.66 -27.84
N PHE A 10 0.35 -11.58 -27.75
CA PHE A 10 -0.13 -11.03 -26.50
C PHE A 10 -1.62 -11.21 -26.30
N PHE A 11 -2.06 -11.33 -25.02
CA PHE A 11 -3.46 -11.25 -24.66
C PHE A 11 -4.19 -10.16 -25.44
N LEU A 12 -5.38 -10.42 -25.93
CA LEU A 12 -6.15 -9.48 -26.72
C LEU A 12 -6.70 -8.33 -25.85
N VAL A 13 -5.81 -7.43 -25.42
CA VAL A 13 -6.21 -6.14 -24.80
C VAL A 13 -6.45 -5.08 -25.84
N ILE A 14 -6.32 -5.48 -27.11
CA ILE A 14 -6.43 -4.55 -28.20
C ILE A 14 -7.85 -4.14 -28.44
N GLY A 15 -8.06 -3.02 -27.95
CA GLY A 15 -9.35 -2.41 -27.99
C GLY A 15 -10.33 -3.42 -27.42
N MET A 16 -10.86 -3.16 -26.30
CA MET A 16 -12.05 -3.72 -25.73
C MET A 16 -13.11 -4.14 -26.80
N GLN A 17 -12.65 -4.65 -27.95
CA GLN A 17 -13.48 -4.95 -29.13
C GLN A 17 -14.25 -6.27 -28.97
N GLY A 18 -13.80 -7.15 -28.09
CA GLY A 18 -14.50 -8.38 -27.72
C GLY A 18 -15.22 -8.35 -26.38
N ALA A 19 -14.83 -7.44 -25.47
CA ALA A 19 -15.47 -7.33 -24.16
C ALA A 19 -16.90 -6.79 -24.29
N GLY A 20 -17.80 -7.27 -23.45
CA GLY A 20 -19.16 -6.74 -23.35
C GLY A 20 -19.16 -5.24 -23.07
N LEU A 21 -20.12 -4.51 -23.63
CA LEU A 21 -20.24 -3.05 -23.46
C LEU A 21 -20.24 -2.63 -21.98
N ASP A 22 -20.74 -3.47 -21.11
CA ASP A 22 -20.86 -3.21 -19.67
C ASP A 22 -19.49 -3.25 -18.96
N ALA A 23 -18.64 -4.23 -19.24
CA ALA A 23 -17.30 -4.33 -18.69
C ALA A 23 -16.43 -3.13 -19.09
N ARG A 24 -16.52 -2.67 -20.34
CA ARG A 24 -15.84 -1.45 -20.80
C ARG A 24 -16.29 -0.21 -20.08
N ARG A 25 -17.61 -0.08 -19.88
CA ARG A 25 -18.18 1.05 -19.13
C ARG A 25 -17.72 1.03 -17.69
N SER A 26 -17.67 -0.14 -17.07
CA SER A 26 -17.19 -0.34 -15.71
C SER A 26 -15.74 0.11 -15.55
N VAL A 27 -14.82 -0.38 -16.41
CA VAL A 27 -13.41 0.02 -16.43
C VAL A 27 -13.28 1.54 -16.66
N ALA A 28 -13.96 2.10 -17.66
CA ALA A 28 -13.89 3.54 -17.97
C ALA A 28 -14.41 4.41 -16.82
N THR A 29 -15.44 3.93 -16.12
CA THR A 29 -16.00 4.62 -14.93
C THR A 29 -15.03 4.55 -13.77
N GLY A 30 -14.41 3.41 -13.52
CA GLY A 30 -13.38 3.25 -12.48
C GLY A 30 -12.16 4.13 -12.76
N VAL A 31 -11.65 4.15 -13.99
CA VAL A 31 -10.53 5.04 -14.39
C VAL A 31 -10.86 6.50 -14.11
N ARG A 32 -12.04 6.96 -14.52
CA ARG A 32 -12.48 8.34 -14.27
C ARG A 32 -12.54 8.64 -12.77
N ARG A 33 -13.07 7.69 -11.97
CA ARG A 33 -13.14 7.84 -10.53
C ARG A 33 -11.75 7.96 -9.89
N ILE A 34 -10.78 7.17 -10.34
CA ILE A 34 -9.39 7.25 -9.87
C ILE A 34 -8.77 8.62 -10.20
N GLU A 35 -9.01 9.14 -11.40
CA GLU A 35 -8.54 10.48 -11.79
C GLU A 35 -9.20 11.60 -10.96
N GLU A 36 -10.49 11.51 -10.66
CA GLU A 36 -11.17 12.44 -9.74
C GLU A 36 -10.56 12.42 -8.36
N LEU A 37 -10.29 11.22 -7.82
CA LEU A 37 -9.64 11.04 -6.52
C LEU A 37 -8.21 11.60 -6.54
N ARG A 38 -7.47 11.39 -7.62
CA ARG A 38 -6.14 11.98 -7.81
C ARG A 38 -6.21 13.50 -7.76
N ALA A 39 -7.11 14.12 -8.55
CA ALA A 39 -7.28 15.56 -8.56
C ALA A 39 -7.66 16.11 -7.17
N ARG A 40 -8.52 15.44 -6.42
CA ARG A 40 -8.87 15.82 -5.05
C ARG A 40 -7.67 15.74 -4.10
N LEU A 41 -6.87 14.67 -4.17
CA LEU A 41 -5.68 14.51 -3.34
C LEU A 41 -4.62 15.55 -3.67
N ASP A 42 -4.39 15.84 -4.94
CA ASP A 42 -3.47 16.88 -5.39
C ASP A 42 -3.91 18.27 -4.93
N ALA A 43 -5.21 18.56 -4.96
CA ALA A 43 -5.78 19.85 -4.51
C ALA A 43 -5.66 20.04 -2.98
N GLN A 44 -5.56 18.97 -2.18
CA GLN A 44 -5.32 19.06 -0.74
C GLN A 44 -3.91 19.55 -0.39
N GLY A 45 -3.04 19.65 -1.38
CA GLY A 45 -1.65 20.02 -1.23
C GLY A 45 -0.77 18.97 -0.54
N PRO A 46 0.52 19.20 -0.49
CA PRO A 46 1.46 18.26 0.10
C PRO A 46 1.19 18.10 1.61
N LEU A 47 1.21 16.85 2.06
CA LEU A 47 1.26 16.55 3.49
C LEU A 47 2.54 17.16 4.11
N PRO A 48 2.50 17.63 5.38
CA PRO A 48 3.73 17.98 6.10
C PRO A 48 4.76 16.85 5.93
N ARG A 49 6.04 17.20 5.75
CA ARG A 49 7.11 16.21 5.46
C ARG A 49 7.16 15.06 6.46
N ILE A 50 6.89 15.35 7.72
CA ILE A 50 6.84 14.37 8.82
C ILE A 50 5.71 13.36 8.59
N TRP A 51 4.53 13.83 8.20
CA TRP A 51 3.36 13.00 7.87
C TRP A 51 3.59 12.14 6.65
N LEU A 52 4.12 12.74 5.58
CA LEU A 52 4.40 12.02 4.34
C LEU A 52 5.38 10.86 4.58
N GLY A 53 6.42 11.09 5.36
CA GLY A 53 7.39 10.05 5.72
C GLY A 53 6.78 8.94 6.58
N ARG A 54 5.83 9.28 7.45
CA ARG A 54 5.12 8.33 8.31
C ARG A 54 4.12 7.51 7.51
N THR A 55 3.21 8.16 6.79
CA THR A 55 2.23 7.49 5.93
C THR A 55 2.91 6.54 4.95
N ARG A 56 4.04 6.96 4.36
CA ARG A 56 4.83 6.08 3.49
C ARG A 56 5.34 4.84 4.22
N ARG A 57 5.89 4.99 5.42
CA ARG A 57 6.42 3.84 6.18
C ARG A 57 5.32 2.88 6.62
N ASP A 58 4.17 3.40 7.03
CA ASP A 58 3.04 2.56 7.44
C ASP A 58 2.46 1.81 6.23
N LEU A 59 2.23 2.48 5.11
CA LEU A 59 1.77 1.85 3.87
C LEU A 59 2.82 0.89 3.28
N GLU A 60 4.12 1.20 3.38
CA GLU A 60 5.20 0.30 2.98
C GLU A 60 5.16 -0.99 3.81
N ALA A 61 4.96 -0.90 5.12
CA ALA A 61 4.86 -2.07 5.99
C ALA A 61 3.59 -2.89 5.72
N GLU A 62 2.44 -2.23 5.57
CA GLU A 62 1.15 -2.86 5.26
C GLU A 62 1.19 -3.58 3.90
N ALA A 63 1.68 -2.91 2.85
CA ALA A 63 1.82 -3.49 1.51
C ALA A 63 2.83 -4.65 1.48
N THR A 64 3.96 -4.51 2.17
CA THR A 64 4.99 -5.55 2.25
C THR A 64 4.45 -6.79 2.96
N ALA A 65 3.80 -6.62 4.12
CA ALA A 65 3.19 -7.73 4.85
C ALA A 65 2.10 -8.42 3.99
N ALA A 66 1.20 -7.65 3.38
CA ALA A 66 0.16 -8.18 2.51
C ALA A 66 0.75 -8.97 1.32
N SER A 67 1.76 -8.41 0.66
CA SER A 67 2.41 -9.06 -0.50
C SER A 67 3.13 -10.36 -0.11
N THR A 68 3.72 -10.43 1.09
CA THR A 68 4.36 -11.65 1.59
C THR A 68 3.34 -12.69 2.06
N ILE A 69 2.26 -12.28 2.73
CA ILE A 69 1.15 -13.16 3.13
C ILE A 69 0.51 -13.83 1.92
N MET A 70 0.28 -13.12 0.82
CA MET A 70 -0.23 -13.68 -0.44
C MET A 70 0.66 -14.80 -1.01
N GLU A 71 1.96 -14.78 -0.70
CA GLU A 71 2.91 -15.84 -1.09
C GLU A 71 3.03 -16.95 -0.03
N GLY A 72 2.24 -16.87 1.06
CA GLY A 72 2.22 -17.86 2.15
C GLY A 72 3.28 -17.66 3.22
N VAL A 73 3.90 -16.50 3.26
CA VAL A 73 4.83 -16.09 4.32
C VAL A 73 4.03 -15.43 5.44
N ALA A 74 4.05 -16.01 6.63
CA ALA A 74 3.29 -15.51 7.79
C ALA A 74 4.09 -14.43 8.52
N VAL A 75 4.06 -13.20 8.01
CA VAL A 75 4.66 -12.02 8.66
C VAL A 75 3.55 -11.01 8.94
N THR A 76 3.36 -10.63 10.20
CA THR A 76 2.40 -9.60 10.58
C THR A 76 2.86 -8.21 10.14
N VAL A 77 1.94 -7.25 10.05
CA VAL A 77 2.27 -5.85 9.72
C VAL A 77 3.27 -5.25 10.72
N ASP A 78 3.15 -5.62 12.01
CA ASP A 78 4.08 -5.13 13.03
C ASP A 78 5.48 -5.72 12.88
N GLU A 79 5.58 -7.02 12.60
CA GLU A 79 6.86 -7.66 12.29
C GLU A 79 7.48 -7.08 11.01
N ALA A 80 6.68 -6.87 9.96
CA ALA A 80 7.15 -6.20 8.75
C ALA A 80 7.70 -4.80 9.05
N ARG A 81 6.99 -3.99 9.86
CA ARG A 81 7.44 -2.65 10.28
C ARG A 81 8.77 -2.71 11.02
N ARG A 82 8.94 -3.67 11.93
CA ARG A 82 10.19 -3.87 12.68
C ARG A 82 11.33 -4.29 11.78
N ILE A 83 11.09 -5.23 10.86
CA ILE A 83 12.10 -5.66 9.86
C ILE A 83 12.53 -4.48 9.00
N LEU A 84 11.58 -3.70 8.47
CA LEU A 84 11.83 -2.53 7.65
C LEU A 84 12.60 -1.41 8.39
N ALA A 85 12.47 -1.37 9.73
CA ALA A 85 13.24 -0.49 10.60
C ALA A 85 14.66 -1.04 10.92
N GLY A 86 14.99 -2.25 10.46
CA GLY A 86 16.28 -2.90 10.67
C GLY A 86 16.33 -3.85 11.85
N ASP A 87 15.19 -4.11 12.50
CA ASP A 87 15.08 -5.09 13.57
C ASP A 87 14.97 -6.52 13.01
N ARG A 88 15.23 -7.51 13.87
CA ARG A 88 15.14 -8.94 13.52
C ARG A 88 14.25 -9.64 14.55
N PRO A 89 12.92 -9.65 14.36
CA PRO A 89 11.98 -10.20 15.32
C PRO A 89 12.25 -11.69 15.60
N THR A 90 12.21 -12.05 16.87
CA THR A 90 12.28 -13.47 17.27
C THR A 90 10.99 -14.17 16.83
N GLY A 91 11.13 -15.32 16.16
CA GLY A 91 9.98 -16.08 15.66
C GLY A 91 9.74 -15.94 14.15
N VAL A 92 10.35 -14.96 13.49
CA VAL A 92 10.38 -14.86 12.04
C VAL A 92 11.65 -15.53 11.49
N SER A 93 11.52 -16.38 10.50
CA SER A 93 12.68 -17.06 9.90
C SER A 93 13.58 -16.08 9.17
N VAL A 94 14.87 -16.38 9.06
CA VAL A 94 15.81 -15.56 8.26
C VAL A 94 15.35 -15.46 6.81
N GLU A 95 14.82 -16.55 6.26
CA GLU A 95 14.29 -16.60 4.90
C GLU A 95 13.10 -15.65 4.72
N ASP A 96 12.18 -15.60 5.67
CA ASP A 96 11.03 -14.70 5.63
C ASP A 96 11.47 -13.23 5.77
N ILE A 97 12.45 -12.96 6.61
CA ILE A 97 13.06 -11.63 6.73
C ILE A 97 13.68 -11.19 5.41
N ASP A 98 14.43 -12.07 4.74
CA ASP A 98 15.06 -11.79 3.45
C ASP A 98 14.00 -11.51 2.36
N LEU A 99 12.83 -12.16 2.41
CA LEU A 99 11.74 -11.89 1.49
C LEU A 99 11.09 -10.53 1.74
N VAL A 100 10.93 -10.11 3.00
CA VAL A 100 10.44 -8.78 3.38
C VAL A 100 11.43 -7.69 2.94
N ASP A 101 12.72 -7.87 3.26
CA ASP A 101 13.77 -6.94 2.85
C ASP A 101 13.89 -6.86 1.32
N GLY A 102 13.81 -8.00 0.62
CA GLY A 102 13.85 -8.05 -0.83
C GLY A 102 12.68 -7.31 -1.50
N TYR A 103 11.47 -7.44 -0.97
CA TYR A 103 10.31 -6.69 -1.46
C TYR A 103 10.51 -5.18 -1.26
N ARG A 104 10.94 -4.75 -0.08
CA ARG A 104 11.30 -3.34 0.21
C ARG A 104 12.32 -2.81 -0.78
N ASP A 105 13.40 -3.56 -0.99
CA ASP A 105 14.50 -3.12 -1.87
C ASP A 105 14.05 -3.03 -3.32
N ALA A 106 13.18 -3.94 -3.77
CA ALA A 106 12.54 -3.86 -5.08
C ALA A 106 11.66 -2.60 -5.21
N MET A 107 10.84 -2.27 -4.21
CA MET A 107 10.02 -1.06 -4.23
C MET A 107 10.86 0.23 -4.19
N ARG A 108 11.94 0.27 -3.41
CA ARG A 108 12.88 1.40 -3.42
C ARG A 108 13.56 1.57 -4.75
N PHE A 109 13.97 0.46 -5.37
CA PHE A 109 14.54 0.47 -6.71
C PHE A 109 13.55 1.00 -7.74
N VAL A 110 12.28 0.58 -7.68
CA VAL A 110 11.19 1.09 -8.52
C VAL A 110 11.10 2.60 -8.43
N LEU A 111 11.01 3.15 -7.21
CA LEU A 111 10.88 4.60 -7.01
C LEU A 111 12.09 5.36 -7.55
N ALA A 112 13.30 4.87 -7.30
CA ALA A 112 14.53 5.49 -7.80
C ALA A 112 14.64 5.45 -9.33
N ARG A 113 14.23 4.34 -9.96
CA ARG A 113 14.28 4.17 -11.43
C ARG A 113 13.14 4.89 -12.13
N ALA A 114 11.96 4.90 -11.54
CA ALA A 114 10.80 5.54 -12.13
C ALA A 114 10.97 7.05 -12.36
N ASP A 115 11.76 7.72 -11.53
CA ASP A 115 12.07 9.16 -11.66
C ASP A 115 13.29 9.43 -12.54
N ALA A 116 14.00 8.39 -13.00
CA ALA A 116 15.16 8.59 -13.86
C ALA A 116 14.75 9.14 -15.24
N GLY A 117 15.42 10.19 -15.71
CA GLY A 117 15.11 10.84 -17.00
C GLY A 117 15.27 9.92 -18.23
N ALA A 118 16.06 8.84 -18.10
CA ALA A 118 16.28 7.84 -19.15
C ALA A 118 15.56 6.50 -18.85
N PHE A 119 14.40 6.55 -18.20
CA PHE A 119 13.62 5.35 -17.91
C PHE A 119 13.15 4.67 -19.19
N GLN A 120 13.35 3.36 -19.28
CA GLN A 120 12.83 2.50 -20.34
C GLN A 120 12.30 1.20 -19.75
N TRP A 121 11.18 0.73 -20.29
CA TRP A 121 10.69 -0.61 -20.04
C TRP A 121 11.53 -1.60 -20.84
N GLN A 122 12.16 -2.53 -20.15
CA GLN A 122 13.03 -3.56 -20.74
C GLN A 122 12.97 -4.83 -19.91
N SER A 123 13.25 -5.99 -20.51
CA SER A 123 13.29 -7.27 -19.82
C SER A 123 14.31 -7.29 -18.68
N GLU A 124 15.43 -6.58 -18.81
CA GLU A 124 16.44 -6.44 -17.75
C GLU A 124 15.91 -5.76 -16.50
N LEU A 125 14.95 -4.83 -16.65
CA LEU A 125 14.27 -4.23 -15.50
C LEU A 125 13.43 -5.26 -14.76
N VAL A 126 12.70 -6.11 -15.49
CA VAL A 126 11.88 -7.20 -14.91
C VAL A 126 12.77 -8.21 -14.19
N LEU A 127 13.90 -8.60 -14.79
CA LEU A 127 14.90 -9.49 -14.18
C LEU A 127 15.51 -8.87 -12.92
N SER A 128 15.84 -7.57 -12.95
CA SER A 128 16.40 -6.85 -11.80
C SER A 128 15.42 -6.78 -10.64
N LEU A 129 14.14 -6.51 -10.92
CA LEU A 129 13.08 -6.51 -9.90
C LEU A 129 12.90 -7.89 -9.27
N HIS A 130 12.85 -8.93 -10.09
CA HIS A 130 12.78 -10.30 -9.61
C HIS A 130 14.00 -10.71 -8.77
N HIS A 131 15.20 -10.27 -9.15
CA HIS A 131 16.41 -10.51 -8.35
C HIS A 131 16.28 -9.93 -6.94
N LEU A 132 15.81 -8.70 -6.83
CA LEU A 132 15.57 -8.06 -5.53
C LEU A 132 14.48 -8.76 -4.73
N VAL A 133 13.36 -9.09 -5.37
CA VAL A 133 12.20 -9.78 -4.74
C VAL A 133 12.61 -11.09 -4.05
N LEU A 134 13.58 -11.78 -4.60
CA LEU A 134 14.13 -13.03 -4.03
C LEU A 134 15.36 -12.82 -3.13
N GLY A 135 15.63 -11.58 -2.71
CA GLY A 135 16.79 -11.27 -1.86
C GLY A 135 18.14 -11.68 -2.48
N GLY A 136 18.24 -11.69 -3.83
CA GLY A 136 19.42 -12.10 -4.54
C GLY A 136 19.72 -13.61 -4.51
N SER A 137 18.80 -14.44 -4.01
CA SER A 137 19.00 -15.89 -3.85
C SER A 137 19.24 -16.60 -5.19
N TYR A 138 20.48 -16.90 -5.47
CA TYR A 138 20.87 -17.64 -6.68
C TYR A 138 20.23 -19.04 -6.75
N ALA A 139 20.10 -19.71 -5.62
CA ALA A 139 19.48 -21.03 -5.53
C ALA A 139 17.99 -21.02 -5.94
N LYS A 140 17.28 -19.90 -5.70
CA LYS A 140 15.88 -19.70 -6.12
C LYS A 140 15.75 -19.15 -7.54
N GLY A 141 16.85 -19.00 -8.29
CA GLY A 141 16.84 -18.46 -9.65
C GLY A 141 16.63 -16.96 -9.74
N ALA A 142 17.02 -16.19 -8.71
CA ALA A 142 16.86 -14.73 -8.68
C ALA A 142 17.42 -14.06 -9.94
N GLY A 143 16.61 -13.24 -10.62
CA GLY A 143 16.99 -12.51 -11.82
C GLY A 143 17.15 -13.36 -13.09
N ARG A 144 16.57 -14.57 -13.13
CA ARG A 144 16.65 -15.45 -14.30
C ARG A 144 15.27 -15.97 -14.67
N PHE A 145 14.98 -15.99 -15.96
CA PHE A 145 13.80 -16.68 -16.47
C PHE A 145 13.89 -18.18 -16.18
N ARG A 146 12.74 -18.83 -16.01
CA ARG A 146 12.66 -20.28 -15.89
C ARG A 146 13.09 -20.96 -17.20
N GLU A 147 13.81 -22.02 -17.08
CA GLU A 147 14.24 -22.86 -18.20
C GLU A 147 13.37 -24.12 -18.36
N THR A 148 12.56 -24.40 -17.37
CA THR A 148 11.67 -25.58 -17.34
C THR A 148 10.21 -25.18 -17.27
N GLN A 149 9.35 -26.09 -17.70
CA GLN A 149 7.92 -25.93 -17.53
C GLN A 149 7.56 -25.98 -16.05
N ASN A 150 6.75 -25.02 -15.60
CA ASN A 150 6.15 -25.04 -14.28
C ASN A 150 4.62 -25.07 -14.38
N TRP A 151 3.96 -25.21 -13.25
CA TRP A 151 2.52 -25.20 -13.12
C TRP A 151 2.12 -24.33 -11.96
N LEU A 152 0.96 -23.68 -12.07
CA LEU A 152 0.32 -23.14 -10.88
C LEU A 152 -0.48 -24.28 -10.23
N THR A 153 -0.21 -24.53 -8.97
CA THR A 153 -0.93 -25.53 -8.18
C THR A 153 -1.78 -24.84 -7.10
N ASN A 154 -2.97 -25.40 -6.89
CA ASN A 154 -3.75 -25.00 -5.72
C ASN A 154 -3.06 -25.54 -4.46
N ARG A 155 -2.72 -24.66 -3.54
CA ARG A 155 -1.95 -25.01 -2.31
C ARG A 155 -2.70 -26.00 -1.40
N ALA A 156 -4.02 -25.91 -1.35
CA ALA A 156 -4.82 -26.76 -0.47
C ALA A 156 -5.00 -28.18 -1.03
N SER A 157 -5.22 -28.31 -2.35
CA SER A 157 -5.51 -29.59 -3.01
C SER A 157 -4.31 -30.21 -3.73
N GLY A 158 -3.24 -29.44 -3.97
CA GLY A 158 -2.12 -29.87 -4.82
C GLY A 158 -2.47 -30.01 -6.31
N ALA A 159 -3.71 -29.69 -6.70
CA ALA A 159 -4.15 -29.81 -8.09
C ALA A 159 -3.47 -28.75 -8.97
N GLN A 160 -3.07 -29.13 -10.17
CA GLN A 160 -2.60 -28.19 -11.19
C GLN A 160 -3.80 -27.41 -11.74
N VAL A 161 -3.78 -26.09 -11.56
CA VAL A 161 -4.90 -25.22 -11.93
C VAL A 161 -4.62 -24.39 -13.18
N TYR A 162 -3.34 -24.13 -13.49
CA TYR A 162 -2.97 -23.35 -14.67
C TYR A 162 -1.64 -23.78 -15.26
N LEU A 163 -1.58 -23.92 -16.58
CA LEU A 163 -0.37 -24.20 -17.36
C LEU A 163 0.08 -22.93 -18.08
N PRO A 164 1.17 -22.27 -17.65
CA PRO A 164 1.74 -21.12 -18.34
C PRO A 164 2.40 -21.50 -19.67
N PRO A 165 2.77 -20.50 -20.50
CA PRO A 165 3.44 -20.76 -21.79
C PRO A 165 4.70 -21.61 -21.62
N PRO A 166 5.15 -22.29 -22.69
CA PRO A 166 6.43 -23.01 -22.71
C PRO A 166 7.60 -22.12 -22.32
N ALA A 167 8.59 -22.67 -21.61
CA ALA A 167 9.72 -21.89 -21.07
C ALA A 167 10.49 -21.13 -22.16
N GLU A 168 10.66 -21.72 -23.32
CA GLU A 168 11.35 -21.12 -24.47
C GLU A 168 10.66 -19.86 -25.03
N LYS A 169 9.37 -19.68 -24.76
CA LYS A 169 8.61 -18.48 -25.18
C LYS A 169 8.69 -17.34 -24.16
N VAL A 170 9.12 -17.62 -22.94
CA VAL A 170 9.08 -16.63 -21.84
C VAL A 170 9.89 -15.36 -22.18
N PRO A 171 11.15 -15.43 -22.69
CA PRO A 171 11.89 -14.20 -22.99
C PRO A 171 11.16 -13.30 -23.98
N SER A 172 10.66 -13.86 -25.09
CA SER A 172 9.95 -13.07 -26.10
C SER A 172 8.63 -12.48 -25.58
N LEU A 173 7.91 -13.21 -24.72
CA LEU A 173 6.66 -12.69 -24.13
C LEU A 173 6.92 -11.54 -23.15
N VAL A 174 8.03 -11.58 -22.41
CA VAL A 174 8.42 -10.47 -21.54
C VAL A 174 8.91 -9.27 -22.34
N ASP A 175 9.65 -9.49 -23.44
CA ASP A 175 10.06 -8.42 -24.37
C ASP A 175 8.84 -7.74 -25.00
N ASP A 176 7.83 -8.51 -25.42
CA ASP A 176 6.59 -8.01 -25.96
C ASP A 176 5.84 -7.17 -24.92
N LEU A 177 5.75 -7.66 -23.66
CA LEU A 177 5.12 -6.90 -22.56
C LEU A 177 5.83 -5.56 -22.33
N THR A 178 7.16 -5.58 -22.20
CA THR A 178 7.92 -4.36 -21.92
C THR A 178 7.86 -3.37 -23.11
N SER A 179 7.83 -3.88 -24.33
CA SER A 179 7.62 -3.06 -25.53
C SER A 179 6.26 -2.40 -25.56
N TRP A 180 5.21 -3.14 -25.19
CA TRP A 180 3.87 -2.61 -25.06
C TRP A 180 3.79 -1.54 -23.97
N LEU A 181 4.34 -1.80 -22.77
CA LEU A 181 4.41 -0.84 -21.67
C LEU A 181 5.16 0.44 -22.05
N GLN A 182 6.15 0.34 -22.94
CA GLN A 182 6.90 1.50 -23.43
C GLN A 182 6.11 2.34 -24.43
N ALA A 183 5.22 1.72 -25.21
CA ALA A 183 4.55 2.34 -26.34
C ALA A 183 3.08 2.71 -26.08
N THR A 184 2.48 2.20 -25.00
CA THR A 184 1.05 2.37 -24.74
C THR A 184 0.69 3.78 -24.29
N ASP A 185 -0.46 4.26 -24.77
CA ASP A 185 -1.13 5.50 -24.31
C ASP A 185 -2.35 5.19 -23.42
N GLU A 186 -2.52 3.92 -23.01
CA GLU A 186 -3.63 3.52 -22.15
C GLU A 186 -3.52 4.18 -20.76
N PRO A 187 -4.66 4.46 -20.09
CA PRO A 187 -4.67 5.03 -18.76
C PRO A 187 -3.87 4.18 -17.75
N GLY A 188 -3.17 4.84 -16.82
CA GLY A 188 -2.34 4.18 -15.82
C GLY A 188 -3.02 3.03 -15.07
N PRO A 189 -4.26 3.15 -14.59
CA PRO A 189 -4.98 2.06 -13.95
C PRO A 189 -5.14 0.83 -14.85
N VAL A 190 -5.40 1.02 -16.14
CA VAL A 190 -5.52 -0.08 -17.12
C VAL A 190 -4.16 -0.69 -17.41
N THR A 191 -3.13 0.15 -17.62
CA THR A 191 -1.76 -0.29 -17.86
C THR A 191 -1.23 -1.13 -16.69
N SER A 192 -1.51 -0.71 -15.46
CA SER A 192 -1.16 -1.41 -14.24
C SER A 192 -1.84 -2.78 -14.15
N ALA A 193 -3.15 -2.82 -14.37
CA ALA A 193 -3.91 -4.07 -14.36
C ALA A 193 -3.41 -5.06 -15.42
N PHE A 194 -3.15 -4.56 -16.62
CA PHE A 194 -2.65 -5.38 -17.72
C PHE A 194 -1.23 -5.92 -17.45
N ALA A 195 -0.35 -5.09 -16.93
CA ALA A 195 0.99 -5.52 -16.53
C ALA A 195 0.93 -6.63 -15.47
N HIS A 196 0.03 -6.49 -14.49
CA HIS A 196 -0.18 -7.49 -13.43
C HIS A 196 -0.59 -8.84 -14.00
N VAL A 197 -1.69 -8.89 -14.76
CA VAL A 197 -2.23 -10.15 -15.30
C VAL A 197 -1.27 -10.78 -16.30
N SER A 198 -0.54 -9.98 -17.08
CA SER A 198 0.43 -10.47 -18.06
C SER A 198 1.59 -11.20 -17.37
N VAL A 199 2.22 -10.60 -16.35
CA VAL A 199 3.31 -11.27 -15.60
C VAL A 199 2.78 -12.50 -14.87
N ALA A 200 1.59 -12.42 -14.27
CA ALA A 200 0.97 -13.55 -13.59
C ALA A 200 0.63 -14.70 -14.56
N GLY A 201 0.18 -14.40 -15.77
CA GLY A 201 -0.16 -15.40 -16.80
C GLY A 201 1.07 -16.01 -17.49
N ILE A 202 2.08 -15.20 -17.80
CA ILE A 202 3.35 -15.67 -18.39
C ILE A 202 4.13 -16.53 -17.37
N ARG A 203 4.07 -16.18 -16.09
CA ARG A 203 4.87 -16.81 -15.01
C ARG A 203 6.35 -16.96 -15.41
N PRO A 204 7.05 -15.84 -15.62
CA PRO A 204 8.40 -15.87 -16.21
C PRO A 204 9.45 -16.56 -15.34
N PHE A 205 9.16 -16.79 -14.06
CA PHE A 205 10.13 -17.24 -13.06
C PHE A 205 9.71 -18.57 -12.42
N SER A 206 10.67 -19.23 -11.80
CA SER A 206 10.39 -20.45 -11.02
C SER A 206 9.66 -20.12 -9.71
N ASP A 207 9.97 -19.00 -9.06
CA ASP A 207 9.34 -18.47 -7.86
C ASP A 207 9.21 -16.93 -7.97
N GLY A 208 8.51 -16.27 -7.05
CA GLY A 208 8.41 -14.81 -6.95
C GLY A 208 7.57 -14.11 -8.03
N ASN A 209 6.82 -14.87 -8.86
CA ASN A 209 6.00 -14.30 -9.95
C ASN A 209 4.94 -13.32 -9.44
N GLY A 210 4.22 -13.66 -8.37
CA GLY A 210 3.16 -12.80 -7.84
C GLY A 210 3.71 -11.48 -7.30
N ARG A 211 4.77 -11.51 -6.50
CA ARG A 211 5.44 -10.30 -5.98
C ARG A 211 5.95 -9.43 -7.10
N THR A 212 6.61 -10.01 -8.11
CA THR A 212 7.10 -9.28 -9.28
C THR A 212 5.97 -8.66 -10.08
N ALA A 213 4.86 -9.37 -10.29
CA ALA A 213 3.67 -8.87 -10.99
C ALA A 213 3.09 -7.63 -10.28
N ARG A 214 2.93 -7.68 -8.97
CA ARG A 214 2.42 -6.56 -8.16
C ARG A 214 3.35 -5.35 -8.22
N ILE A 215 4.66 -5.56 -8.10
CA ILE A 215 5.66 -4.47 -8.20
C ILE A 215 5.64 -3.81 -9.58
N ILE A 216 5.53 -4.58 -10.67
CA ILE A 216 5.44 -4.04 -12.03
C ILE A 216 4.13 -3.26 -12.21
N ALA A 217 3.02 -3.72 -11.64
CA ALA A 217 1.76 -2.99 -11.63
C ALA A 217 1.91 -1.64 -10.90
N SER A 218 2.50 -1.61 -9.71
CA SER A 218 2.77 -0.39 -8.96
C SER A 218 3.71 0.56 -9.70
N LEU A 219 4.74 0.04 -10.37
CA LEU A 219 5.62 0.84 -11.23
C LEU A 219 4.87 1.47 -12.41
N SER A 220 3.94 0.72 -13.02
CA SER A 220 3.10 1.24 -14.13
C SER A 220 2.25 2.41 -13.67
N MET A 221 1.59 2.32 -12.50
CA MET A 221 0.84 3.42 -11.89
C MET A 221 1.74 4.64 -11.62
N TYR A 222 2.90 4.42 -11.01
CA TYR A 222 3.83 5.48 -10.69
C TYR A 222 4.33 6.22 -11.94
N ARG A 223 4.65 5.48 -13.01
CA ARG A 223 5.06 6.05 -14.31
C ARG A 223 3.96 6.84 -15.01
N ALA A 224 2.71 6.44 -14.81
CA ALA A 224 1.53 7.18 -15.29
C ALA A 224 1.22 8.46 -14.48
N GLY A 225 2.06 8.80 -13.50
CA GLY A 225 1.94 10.02 -12.71
C GLY A 225 1.17 9.86 -11.38
N PHE A 226 0.74 8.66 -11.03
CA PHE A 226 0.10 8.37 -9.75
C PHE A 226 1.15 8.14 -8.66
N ARG A 227 1.77 9.24 -8.20
CA ARG A 227 2.98 9.22 -7.36
C ARG A 227 2.70 9.17 -5.85
N LEU A 228 1.45 9.39 -5.45
CA LEU A 228 1.08 9.30 -4.04
C LEU A 228 1.02 7.82 -3.60
N PRO A 229 1.43 7.51 -2.36
CA PRO A 229 1.44 6.12 -1.85
C PRO A 229 0.07 5.44 -1.95
N GLN A 230 -1.01 6.19 -1.88
CA GLN A 230 -2.39 5.69 -2.00
C GLN A 230 -2.65 4.95 -3.33
N PHE A 231 -1.93 5.30 -4.38
CA PHE A 231 -2.09 4.67 -5.70
C PHE A 231 -1.16 3.49 -5.94
N THR A 232 -0.18 3.26 -5.07
CA THR A 232 0.85 2.25 -5.24
C THR A 232 0.88 1.20 -4.11
N SER A 233 -0.18 1.11 -3.31
CA SER A 233 -0.29 0.17 -2.18
C SER A 233 -1.50 -0.76 -2.33
N LEU A 234 -1.79 -1.19 -3.56
CA LEU A 234 -2.92 -2.08 -3.85
C LEU A 234 -2.78 -3.46 -3.19
N GLU A 235 -1.55 -3.84 -2.84
CA GLU A 235 -1.26 -5.07 -2.10
C GLU A 235 -1.99 -5.13 -0.77
N GLU A 236 -2.16 -4.00 -0.08
CA GLU A 236 -2.91 -3.93 1.17
C GLU A 236 -4.38 -4.31 0.97
N TRP A 237 -4.99 -3.82 -0.12
CA TRP A 237 -6.35 -4.21 -0.48
C TRP A 237 -6.44 -5.71 -0.77
N TRP A 238 -5.58 -6.21 -1.65
CA TRP A 238 -5.57 -7.61 -2.03
C TRP A 238 -5.29 -8.55 -0.86
N GLY A 239 -4.43 -8.15 0.08
CA GLY A 239 -4.15 -8.92 1.30
C GLY A 239 -5.38 -9.12 2.19
N ARG A 240 -6.34 -8.18 2.15
CA ARG A 240 -7.62 -8.28 2.86
C ARG A 240 -8.73 -8.94 2.05
N HIS A 241 -8.55 -9.11 0.75
CA HIS A 241 -9.53 -9.66 -0.20
C HIS A 241 -8.91 -10.78 -1.02
N LEU A 242 -8.32 -11.78 -0.33
CA LEU A 242 -7.55 -12.86 -0.98
C LEU A 242 -8.38 -13.70 -1.93
N GLU A 243 -9.64 -13.95 -1.61
CA GLU A 243 -10.56 -14.71 -2.47
C GLU A 243 -10.81 -13.95 -3.78
N ASP A 244 -11.12 -12.67 -3.70
CA ASP A 244 -11.31 -11.80 -4.87
C ASP A 244 -10.03 -11.69 -5.69
N TYR A 245 -8.87 -11.63 -5.02
CA TYR A 245 -7.56 -11.59 -5.69
C TYR A 245 -7.32 -12.84 -6.54
N TYR A 246 -7.52 -14.03 -5.97
CA TYR A 246 -7.26 -15.26 -6.71
C TYR A 246 -8.31 -15.52 -7.78
N SER A 247 -9.59 -15.27 -7.51
CA SER A 247 -10.67 -15.44 -8.49
C SER A 247 -10.57 -14.48 -9.67
N ALA A 248 -9.95 -13.30 -9.51
CA ALA A 248 -9.71 -12.40 -10.62
C ALA A 248 -8.89 -13.04 -11.75
N PHE A 249 -8.05 -14.04 -11.46
CA PHE A 249 -7.26 -14.76 -12.46
C PHE A 249 -8.02 -15.90 -13.17
N ASP A 250 -9.26 -16.21 -12.79
CA ASP A 250 -10.04 -17.29 -13.42
C ASP A 250 -10.26 -17.05 -14.93
N CYS A 251 -10.22 -15.80 -15.37
CA CYS A 251 -10.28 -15.42 -16.79
C CYS A 251 -9.12 -16.00 -17.61
N LEU A 252 -7.99 -16.37 -16.99
CA LEU A 252 -6.86 -17.02 -17.68
C LEU A 252 -7.18 -18.47 -18.09
N GLY A 253 -8.23 -19.06 -17.54
CA GLY A 253 -8.58 -20.47 -17.75
C GLY A 253 -7.55 -21.43 -17.17
N THR A 254 -7.44 -22.63 -17.76
CA THR A 254 -6.54 -23.68 -17.26
C THR A 254 -5.18 -23.73 -17.95
N LYS A 255 -5.00 -23.00 -19.04
CA LYS A 255 -3.74 -22.93 -19.81
C LYS A 255 -3.60 -21.60 -20.52
N TRP A 256 -2.38 -21.18 -20.72
CA TRP A 256 -2.05 -19.97 -21.47
C TRP A 256 -2.54 -20.04 -22.93
N ALA A 257 -3.20 -18.98 -23.36
CA ALA A 257 -3.56 -18.74 -24.75
C ALA A 257 -3.34 -17.24 -25.08
N PRO A 258 -2.77 -16.92 -26.26
CA PRO A 258 -2.42 -15.54 -26.62
C PRO A 258 -3.62 -14.64 -26.86
N ASP A 259 -4.80 -15.22 -27.09
CA ASP A 259 -6.06 -14.54 -27.38
C ASP A 259 -7.04 -14.54 -26.18
N THR A 260 -6.54 -14.86 -24.98
CA THR A 260 -7.34 -14.83 -23.75
C THR A 260 -7.87 -13.43 -23.49
N ASP A 261 -9.18 -13.30 -23.31
CA ASP A 261 -9.81 -12.05 -22.88
C ASP A 261 -9.56 -11.83 -21.37
N VAL A 262 -8.70 -10.88 -21.05
CA VAL A 262 -8.36 -10.48 -19.67
C VAL A 262 -9.17 -9.29 -19.15
N THR A 263 -10.19 -8.84 -19.89
CA THR A 263 -11.07 -7.75 -19.48
C THR A 263 -11.71 -7.98 -18.10
N PRO A 264 -12.13 -9.19 -17.71
CA PRO A 264 -12.65 -9.43 -16.36
C PRO A 264 -11.62 -9.13 -15.27
N PHE A 265 -10.33 -9.46 -15.48
CA PHE A 265 -9.26 -9.08 -14.56
C PHE A 265 -9.07 -7.57 -14.50
N LEU A 266 -9.06 -6.88 -15.66
CA LEU A 266 -8.91 -5.42 -15.71
C LEU A 266 -10.03 -4.73 -14.92
N GLU A 267 -11.28 -5.20 -15.08
CA GLU A 267 -12.42 -4.68 -14.34
C GLU A 267 -12.23 -4.84 -12.83
N THR A 268 -11.99 -6.06 -12.37
CA THR A 268 -11.77 -6.36 -10.95
C THR A 268 -10.59 -5.56 -10.37
N HIS A 269 -9.49 -5.46 -11.11
CA HIS A 269 -8.30 -4.74 -10.67
C HIS A 269 -8.54 -3.23 -10.55
N VAL A 270 -9.22 -2.62 -11.53
CA VAL A 270 -9.58 -1.20 -11.50
C VAL A 270 -10.56 -0.92 -10.36
N GLN A 271 -11.55 -1.79 -10.10
CA GLN A 271 -12.46 -1.67 -8.97
C GLN A 271 -11.71 -1.74 -7.63
N ALA A 272 -10.77 -2.67 -7.49
CA ALA A 272 -9.92 -2.76 -6.31
C ALA A 272 -9.06 -1.49 -6.11
N GLN A 273 -8.52 -0.92 -7.20
CA GLN A 273 -7.79 0.35 -7.14
C GLN A 273 -8.70 1.50 -6.66
N VAL A 274 -9.93 1.61 -7.17
CA VAL A 274 -10.90 2.61 -6.71
C VAL A 274 -11.13 2.47 -5.22
N ALA A 275 -11.48 1.26 -4.77
CA ALA A 275 -11.79 0.98 -3.37
C ALA A 275 -10.59 1.28 -2.44
N GLN A 276 -9.38 0.90 -2.85
CA GLN A 276 -8.16 1.18 -2.09
C GLN A 276 -7.89 2.68 -1.98
N VAL A 277 -7.98 3.42 -3.09
CA VAL A 277 -7.74 4.87 -3.08
C VAL A 277 -8.79 5.60 -2.26
N GLU A 278 -10.05 5.18 -2.32
CA GLU A 278 -11.13 5.74 -1.49
C GLU A 278 -10.88 5.49 0.00
N ALA A 279 -10.55 4.25 0.37
CA ALA A 279 -10.25 3.89 1.76
C ALA A 279 -9.05 4.69 2.32
N LEU A 280 -7.96 4.81 1.56
CA LEU A 280 -6.78 5.57 1.96
C LEU A 280 -7.03 7.08 1.96
N SER A 281 -7.85 7.60 1.05
CA SER A 281 -8.26 9.00 1.04
C SER A 281 -9.08 9.35 2.26
N LEU A 282 -10.03 8.48 2.64
CA LEU A 282 -10.80 8.62 3.87
C LEU A 282 -9.89 8.58 5.10
N ARG A 283 -9.01 7.57 5.19
CA ARG A 283 -8.02 7.46 6.28
C ARG A 283 -7.21 8.75 6.40
N ASN A 284 -6.68 9.28 5.30
CA ASN A 284 -5.90 10.51 5.30
C ASN A 284 -6.70 11.72 5.79
N THR A 285 -7.96 11.85 5.34
CA THR A 285 -8.84 12.95 5.77
C THR A 285 -9.18 12.84 7.26
N THR A 286 -9.44 11.62 7.75
CA THR A 286 -9.71 11.34 9.17
C THR A 286 -8.49 11.65 10.05
N GLU A 287 -7.30 11.25 9.64
CA GLU A 287 -6.07 11.53 10.36
C GLU A 287 -5.74 13.03 10.40
N ARG A 288 -6.04 13.78 9.34
CA ARG A 288 -5.91 15.25 9.32
C ARG A 288 -6.90 15.91 10.30
N ALA A 289 -8.13 15.44 10.34
CA ALA A 289 -9.13 15.92 11.30
C ALA A 289 -8.69 15.65 12.74
N LEU A 290 -8.21 14.43 13.02
CA LEU A 290 -7.63 14.08 14.32
C LEU A 290 -6.48 15.01 14.70
N TRP A 291 -5.54 15.24 13.78
CA TRP A 291 -4.43 16.16 14.03
C TRP A 291 -4.92 17.56 14.42
N THR A 292 -5.89 18.10 13.70
CA THR A 292 -6.46 19.42 14.00
C THR A 292 -7.06 19.46 15.39
N VAL A 293 -7.84 18.44 15.74
CA VAL A 293 -8.44 18.31 17.09
C VAL A 293 -7.38 18.26 18.18
N LEU A 294 -6.35 17.42 18.00
CA LEU A 294 -5.27 17.31 18.99
C LEU A 294 -4.43 18.60 19.10
N ARG A 295 -4.21 19.31 17.98
CA ARG A 295 -3.52 20.60 17.99
C ARG A 295 -4.33 21.63 18.76
N ASP A 296 -5.61 21.73 18.48
CA ASP A 296 -6.48 22.73 19.12
C ASP A 296 -6.57 22.47 20.63
N ALA A 297 -6.67 21.22 21.05
CA ALA A 297 -6.61 20.84 22.45
C ALA A 297 -5.24 21.16 23.10
N ALA A 298 -4.14 20.85 22.44
CA ALA A 298 -2.79 21.18 22.97
C ALA A 298 -2.61 22.68 23.18
N VAL A 299 -3.08 23.49 22.24
CA VAL A 299 -2.90 24.96 22.29
C VAL A 299 -3.91 25.61 23.22
N SER A 300 -5.21 25.31 23.06
CA SER A 300 -6.29 26.01 23.75
C SER A 300 -6.46 25.56 25.21
N ASP A 301 -6.41 24.24 25.47
CA ASP A 301 -6.71 23.71 26.80
C ASP A 301 -5.47 23.54 27.67
N MET A 302 -4.35 23.12 27.05
CA MET A 302 -3.13 22.81 27.79
C MET A 302 -2.11 23.96 27.77
N GLY A 303 -2.35 25.02 26.99
CA GLY A 303 -1.44 26.16 26.86
C GLY A 303 -0.04 25.76 26.36
N LEU A 304 0.01 24.74 25.50
CA LEU A 304 1.25 24.23 24.91
C LEU A 304 1.45 24.80 23.50
N ASN A 305 2.69 24.73 23.03
CA ASN A 305 2.97 25.00 21.63
C ASN A 305 2.43 23.86 20.75
N GLU A 306 2.01 24.18 19.53
CA GLU A 306 1.45 23.21 18.57
C GLU A 306 2.34 21.97 18.33
N ARG A 307 3.66 22.06 18.54
CA ARG A 307 4.57 20.92 18.44
C ARG A 307 4.21 19.76 19.38
N ALA A 308 3.52 20.04 20.49
CA ALA A 308 3.06 19.01 21.43
C ALA A 308 2.08 18.03 20.80
N THR A 309 1.40 18.44 19.71
CA THR A 309 0.52 17.58 18.91
C THR A 309 1.22 16.33 18.42
N HIS A 310 2.53 16.39 18.14
CA HIS A 310 3.29 15.20 17.73
C HIS A 310 3.25 14.09 18.77
N ALA A 311 3.42 14.43 20.05
CA ALA A 311 3.38 13.45 21.14
C ALA A 311 1.97 12.90 21.34
N LEU A 312 0.95 13.75 21.31
CA LEU A 312 -0.46 13.33 21.42
C LEU A 312 -0.87 12.40 20.30
N TYR A 313 -0.51 12.78 19.08
CA TYR A 313 -0.85 11.98 17.90
C TYR A 313 -0.18 10.60 17.92
N ASP A 314 1.12 10.54 18.29
CA ASP A 314 1.83 9.26 18.36
C ASP A 314 1.27 8.37 19.46
N ALA A 315 1.01 8.94 20.63
CA ALA A 315 0.39 8.20 21.73
C ALA A 315 -1.02 7.72 21.38
N PHE A 316 -1.83 8.53 20.67
CA PHE A 316 -3.16 8.13 20.22
C PHE A 316 -3.14 6.84 19.38
N PHE A 317 -2.12 6.67 18.55
CA PHE A 317 -1.88 5.45 17.77
C PHE A 317 -1.12 4.36 18.54
N ALA A 318 -1.17 4.39 19.87
CA ALA A 318 -0.53 3.43 20.78
C ALA A 318 1.00 3.31 20.60
N ARG A 319 1.67 4.37 20.14
CA ARG A 319 3.13 4.40 20.03
C ARG A 319 3.73 4.95 21.33
N GLU A 320 4.83 4.35 21.73
CA GLU A 320 5.61 4.84 22.86
C GLU A 320 6.35 6.12 22.46
N VAL A 321 6.11 7.20 23.19
CA VAL A 321 6.81 8.48 23.00
C VAL A 321 7.92 8.60 24.03
N THR A 322 9.17 8.60 23.59
CA THR A 322 10.32 8.90 24.47
C THR A 322 10.71 10.37 24.32
N ASN A 323 11.39 10.91 25.36
CA ASN A 323 11.94 12.28 25.29
C ASN A 323 12.88 12.45 24.07
N ARG A 324 13.75 11.46 23.82
CA ARG A 324 14.65 11.48 22.66
C ARG A 324 13.90 11.53 21.34
N TYR A 325 12.86 10.71 21.20
CA TYR A 325 12.03 10.68 19.99
C TYR A 325 11.33 12.03 19.79
N TYR A 326 10.67 12.56 20.84
CA TYR A 326 9.95 13.82 20.77
C TYR A 326 10.87 15.00 20.43
N ARG A 327 12.09 15.05 21.00
CA ARG A 327 13.10 16.05 20.64
C ARG A 327 13.41 16.06 19.14
N GLY A 328 13.62 14.88 18.57
CA GLY A 328 13.91 14.77 17.14
C GLY A 328 12.74 15.17 16.25
N MET A 329 11.50 14.94 16.71
CA MET A 329 10.28 15.28 15.96
C MET A 329 9.94 16.78 16.06
N ALA A 330 10.08 17.35 17.24
CA ALA A 330 9.71 18.74 17.53
C ALA A 330 10.84 19.75 17.34
N ASP A 331 12.06 19.27 17.06
CA ASP A 331 13.29 20.07 16.96
C ASP A 331 13.52 20.98 18.17
N VAL A 332 13.53 20.39 19.36
CA VAL A 332 13.65 21.12 20.63
C VAL A 332 14.76 20.57 21.53
N SER A 333 15.14 21.37 22.54
CA SER A 333 16.07 20.97 23.59
C SER A 333 15.44 19.89 24.50
N GLU A 334 16.30 19.19 25.27
CA GLU A 334 15.86 18.22 26.25
C GLU A 334 14.99 18.82 27.36
N VAL A 335 15.33 20.03 27.79
CA VAL A 335 14.56 20.77 28.81
C VAL A 335 13.16 21.11 28.30
N THR A 336 13.07 21.60 27.06
CA THR A 336 11.79 21.93 26.42
C THR A 336 10.94 20.67 26.23
N ALA A 337 11.54 19.58 25.77
CA ALA A 337 10.85 18.30 25.60
C ALA A 337 10.32 17.75 26.92
N SER A 338 11.14 17.79 27.98
CA SER A 338 10.72 17.35 29.32
C SER A 338 9.59 18.21 29.88
N HIS A 339 9.62 19.53 29.65
CA HIS A 339 8.57 20.43 30.06
C HIS A 339 7.25 20.15 29.32
N ASP A 340 7.30 20.00 27.98
CA ASP A 340 6.11 19.73 27.17
C ASP A 340 5.49 18.39 27.55
N LEU A 341 6.30 17.32 27.63
CA LEU A 341 5.82 15.99 28.01
C LEU A 341 5.28 15.96 29.46
N GLY A 342 5.92 16.68 30.37
CA GLY A 342 5.44 16.83 31.74
C GLY A 342 4.06 17.51 31.81
N LYS A 343 3.83 18.55 31.01
CA LYS A 343 2.52 19.19 30.90
C LYS A 343 1.46 18.27 30.31
N LEU A 344 1.79 17.46 29.30
CA LEU A 344 0.87 16.47 28.71
C LEU A 344 0.49 15.39 29.73
N VAL A 345 1.39 15.00 30.63
CA VAL A 345 1.08 14.12 31.73
C VAL A 345 0.20 14.83 32.79
N ALA A 346 0.53 16.07 33.14
CA ALA A 346 -0.24 16.83 34.10
C ALA A 346 -1.68 17.14 33.64
N SER A 347 -1.89 17.26 32.31
CA SER A 347 -3.24 17.39 31.72
C SER A 347 -4.03 16.08 31.71
N GLY A 348 -3.40 14.95 32.02
CA GLY A 348 -4.02 13.63 31.94
C GLY A 348 -4.10 13.03 30.54
N ALA A 349 -3.59 13.72 29.51
CA ALA A 349 -3.61 13.19 28.15
C ALA A 349 -2.60 12.04 27.92
N LEU A 350 -1.47 12.08 28.63
CA LEU A 350 -0.45 11.03 28.59
C LEU A 350 -0.20 10.44 29.98
N GLU A 351 0.23 9.20 29.98
CA GLU A 351 0.71 8.48 31.16
C GLU A 351 2.21 8.19 31.01
N ALA A 352 3.00 8.53 32.02
CA ALA A 352 4.42 8.19 32.06
C ALA A 352 4.61 6.76 32.56
N ARG A 353 5.40 5.97 31.84
CA ARG A 353 5.76 4.58 32.19
C ARG A 353 7.29 4.40 32.19
N GLY A 354 7.74 3.42 32.93
CA GLY A 354 9.17 3.14 33.09
C GLY A 354 9.90 4.20 33.92
N ALA A 355 11.22 4.08 34.05
CA ALA A 355 12.07 5.01 34.77
C ALA A 355 13.46 5.12 34.12
N GLY A 356 14.12 6.28 34.25
CA GLY A 356 15.46 6.50 33.74
C GLY A 356 15.52 6.31 32.20
N ARG A 357 16.36 5.39 31.72
CA ARG A 357 16.54 5.14 30.28
C ARG A 357 15.35 4.48 29.60
N SER A 358 14.48 3.80 30.36
CA SER A 358 13.26 3.17 29.85
C SER A 358 12.02 4.06 29.98
N ALA A 359 12.15 5.30 30.43
CA ALA A 359 11.03 6.22 30.55
C ALA A 359 10.42 6.55 29.19
N HIS A 360 9.11 6.30 29.07
CA HIS A 360 8.30 6.58 27.88
C HIS A 360 6.90 7.03 28.29
N TYR A 361 6.18 7.58 27.34
CA TYR A 361 4.85 8.13 27.52
C TYR A 361 3.88 7.41 26.58
N VAL A 362 2.70 7.07 27.08
CA VAL A 362 1.63 6.40 26.33
C VAL A 362 0.33 7.19 26.47
N ALA A 363 -0.65 6.90 25.62
CA ALA A 363 -1.99 7.49 25.75
C ALA A 363 -2.62 7.12 27.09
N ALA A 364 -3.13 8.12 27.81
CA ALA A 364 -4.06 7.91 28.90
C ALA A 364 -5.51 7.84 28.35
N PRO A 365 -6.46 7.19 29.04
CA PRO A 365 -7.86 7.14 28.60
C PRO A 365 -8.47 8.52 28.30
N ALA A 366 -8.11 9.52 29.06
CA ALA A 366 -8.57 10.90 28.87
C ALA A 366 -8.16 11.50 27.51
N LEU A 367 -7.15 10.97 26.83
CA LEU A 367 -6.79 11.41 25.48
C LEU A 367 -7.92 11.12 24.47
N TYR A 368 -8.55 9.95 24.56
CA TYR A 368 -9.67 9.58 23.70
C TYR A 368 -10.93 10.38 24.00
N GLU A 369 -11.21 10.62 25.29
CA GLU A 369 -12.31 11.48 25.75
C GLU A 369 -12.14 12.92 25.23
N LEU A 370 -10.92 13.46 25.29
CA LEU A 370 -10.59 14.77 24.77
C LEU A 370 -10.86 14.86 23.27
N VAL A 371 -10.49 13.84 22.47
CA VAL A 371 -10.78 13.84 21.04
C VAL A 371 -12.28 13.79 20.78
N VAL A 372 -13.03 12.95 21.48
CA VAL A 372 -14.49 12.86 21.34
C VAL A 372 -15.15 14.21 21.66
N GLN A 373 -14.71 14.87 22.72
CA GLN A 373 -15.25 16.17 23.14
C GLN A 373 -14.92 17.28 22.11
N HIS A 374 -13.66 17.45 21.73
CA HIS A 374 -13.25 18.48 20.76
C HIS A 374 -13.78 18.26 19.36
N ALA A 375 -13.93 17.01 18.96
CA ALA A 375 -14.54 16.65 17.68
C ALA A 375 -16.06 16.64 17.75
N GLU A 376 -16.69 16.99 18.89
CA GLU A 376 -18.14 16.96 19.10
C GLU A 376 -18.79 15.64 18.66
N LEU A 377 -18.12 14.53 18.97
CA LEU A 377 -18.63 13.20 18.67
C LEU A 377 -19.57 12.72 19.77
N ASP A 378 -20.51 11.83 19.41
CA ASP A 378 -21.34 11.13 20.39
C ASP A 378 -20.49 10.22 21.27
N GLN A 379 -20.83 10.11 22.57
CA GLN A 379 -20.09 9.30 23.56
C GLN A 379 -20.00 7.81 23.21
N ARG A 380 -20.88 7.30 22.36
CA ARG A 380 -20.78 5.91 21.83
C ARG A 380 -19.47 5.66 21.08
N TRP A 381 -18.81 6.70 20.60
CA TRP A 381 -17.53 6.60 19.88
C TRP A 381 -16.31 6.53 20.81
N LEU A 382 -16.50 6.49 22.13
CA LEU A 382 -15.38 6.27 23.06
C LEU A 382 -14.85 4.82 23.08
N GLY A 383 -15.62 3.86 22.56
CA GLY A 383 -15.24 2.45 22.61
C GLY A 383 -15.29 1.86 24.03
N THR A 384 -14.59 0.75 24.22
CA THR A 384 -14.55 0.05 25.52
C THR A 384 -13.53 0.74 26.44
N PRO A 385 -13.94 1.26 27.61
CA PRO A 385 -12.99 1.86 28.55
C PRO A 385 -11.89 0.89 28.99
N GLY A 386 -10.64 1.38 29.00
CA GLY A 386 -9.47 0.59 29.38
C GLY A 386 -8.86 -0.23 28.23
N ASP A 387 -9.48 -0.28 27.06
CA ASP A 387 -8.91 -0.85 25.84
C ASP A 387 -8.53 0.28 24.86
N ASN A 388 -7.29 0.71 24.90
CA ASN A 388 -6.79 1.80 24.06
C ASN A 388 -6.91 1.53 22.57
N VAL A 389 -6.87 0.26 22.13
CA VAL A 389 -7.03 -0.10 20.72
C VAL A 389 -8.49 0.06 20.30
N ALA A 390 -9.42 -0.50 21.08
CA ALA A 390 -10.86 -0.34 20.83
C ALA A 390 -11.31 1.13 20.90
N GLN A 391 -10.77 1.89 21.84
CA GLN A 391 -11.08 3.33 21.97
C GLN A 391 -10.55 4.12 20.76
N ARG A 392 -9.32 3.89 20.34
CA ARG A 392 -8.74 4.49 19.13
C ARG A 392 -9.62 4.23 17.91
N ASP A 393 -9.95 2.95 17.67
CA ASP A 393 -10.67 2.54 16.48
C ASP A 393 -12.10 3.11 16.46
N ALA A 394 -12.77 3.14 17.61
CA ALA A 394 -14.08 3.76 17.75
C ALA A 394 -14.05 5.28 17.47
N VAL A 395 -13.07 6.00 18.01
CA VAL A 395 -12.89 7.45 17.76
C VAL A 395 -12.60 7.74 16.29
N LEU A 396 -11.73 6.97 15.65
CA LEU A 396 -11.43 7.13 14.22
C LEU A 396 -12.68 6.88 13.36
N MET A 397 -13.49 5.87 13.72
CA MET A 397 -14.75 5.58 13.05
C MET A 397 -15.75 6.73 13.21
N GLY A 398 -15.83 7.33 14.41
CA GLY A 398 -16.67 8.51 14.68
C GLY A 398 -16.26 9.72 13.84
N LEU A 399 -14.96 10.01 13.77
CA LEU A 399 -14.42 11.07 12.92
C LEU A 399 -14.72 10.83 11.45
N ALA A 400 -14.50 9.61 10.94
CA ALA A 400 -14.78 9.25 9.57
C ALA A 400 -16.26 9.42 9.20
N ASN A 401 -17.18 8.96 10.07
CA ASN A 401 -18.63 9.11 9.88
C ASN A 401 -19.07 10.59 9.88
N ARG A 402 -18.49 11.42 10.75
CA ARG A 402 -18.75 12.87 10.74
C ARG A 402 -18.35 13.52 9.43
N LEU A 403 -17.20 13.14 8.88
CA LEU A 403 -16.68 13.66 7.60
C LEU A 403 -17.56 13.22 6.42
N HIS A 404 -17.99 11.98 6.38
CA HIS A 404 -18.91 11.49 5.33
C HIS A 404 -20.29 12.17 5.39
N GLY A 405 -20.82 12.40 6.57
CA GLY A 405 -22.09 13.12 6.75
C GLY A 405 -22.02 14.58 6.29
N ALA A 406 -20.84 15.22 6.41
CA ALA A 406 -20.59 16.58 5.95
C ALA A 406 -20.41 16.68 4.43
N ASP A 407 -19.84 15.65 3.78
CA ASP A 407 -19.67 15.60 2.31
C ASP A 407 -21.01 15.29 1.61
N GLY A 408 -21.83 14.40 2.15
CA GLY A 408 -23.18 14.13 1.62
C GLY A 408 -24.13 15.32 1.67
N ALA A 409 -23.86 16.31 2.53
CA ALA A 409 -24.63 17.55 2.62
C ALA A 409 -24.14 18.66 1.66
N ARG A 410 -22.98 18.50 1.02
CA ARG A 410 -22.43 19.45 0.04
C ARG A 410 -22.73 19.06 -1.42
N ASP A 411 -23.05 17.77 -1.64
CA ASP A 411 -23.39 17.23 -2.97
C ASP A 411 -24.94 17.12 -3.17
N ALA A 412 -25.75 17.57 -2.21
CA ALA A 412 -27.20 17.72 -2.28
C ALA A 412 -27.60 19.20 -2.38
#